data_0e5e8e275efb2130346f5a81770afb46
#
_entry.id   0e5e8e275efb2130346f5a81770afb46
#
_cell.length_a   1.000
_cell.length_b   1.000
_cell.length_c   1.000
_cell.angle_alpha   90.00
_cell.angle_beta   90.00
_cell.angle_gamma   90.00
#
_symmetry.space_group_name_H-M   'P 1'
#
loop_
_entity.id
_entity.type
_entity.pdbx_description
1 polymer ?
#
loop_
_entity_poly.entity_id
_entity_poly.type
_entity_poly.pdbx_seq_one_letter_code
_entity_poly.pdbx_strand_id
1 'polypeptide(L)'
;MTKGASIVSHADIIIIGAGIMGASIAFQLSRQSDKTIVVIDARPPVGGMSGRTFGQIRQHYSNALMVELSIRGFDTLENWTDRVGFGDPGYVKMGYMLFVASNQIEALKRNIQLGQDLGVDTRFVGSDEIKHIEPGLTVNGLTGACYEPNGGYIDVTRMVLSWLSAAQTLGAQLFTPVSVKALTTESGRITGVETDQGRVTAPIVINATGAWGGELLSALELEVPMKSTRLDMTYIDTETQGSVIGSCVTDGVSNVVMRPHWGSTMLVAAYPPDPILVDDPVGPVEEHAYQMHHERMRRAFKDRIPQLKDFTVLSNVSGAYDVTPDFHPIVGWAPGFEGLYLAMGFSGHGLKLSPGIGEAVAAMVLERPAPIDISALRYERFAQNDLMHLAYGPSARA
;
A
#
# COMPACT_ATOMS: atom_id res chain seq x y z
N MET A 1 -33.04 0.61 -7.36
CA MET A 1 -32.42 -0.24 -6.32
C MET A 1 -32.61 -1.68 -6.76
N THR A 2 -31.61 -2.26 -7.42
CA THR A 2 -31.58 -3.70 -7.71
C THR A 2 -31.52 -4.44 -6.38
N LYS A 3 -32.43 -5.39 -6.13
CA LYS A 3 -32.33 -6.31 -4.99
C LYS A 3 -30.91 -6.91 -5.03
N GLY A 4 -30.12 -6.70 -3.97
CA GLY A 4 -28.80 -7.28 -3.85
C GLY A 4 -28.88 -8.78 -4.10
N ALA A 5 -27.96 -9.30 -4.92
CA ALA A 5 -27.84 -10.74 -5.11
C ALA A 5 -27.59 -11.37 -3.74
N SER A 6 -28.31 -12.45 -3.41
CA SER A 6 -28.02 -13.22 -2.20
C SER A 6 -26.61 -13.79 -2.30
N ILE A 7 -25.89 -13.81 -1.17
CA ILE A 7 -24.55 -14.40 -1.12
C ILE A 7 -24.62 -15.88 -1.52
N VAL A 8 -23.58 -16.34 -2.22
CA VAL A 8 -23.47 -17.76 -2.59
C VAL A 8 -23.16 -18.61 -1.37
N SER A 9 -23.53 -19.88 -1.41
CA SER A 9 -23.27 -20.82 -0.30
C SER A 9 -21.91 -21.54 -0.38
N HIS A 10 -21.26 -21.47 -1.55
CA HIS A 10 -20.00 -22.19 -1.79
C HIS A 10 -19.10 -21.44 -2.78
N ALA A 11 -17.76 -21.55 -2.57
CA ALA A 11 -16.70 -21.12 -3.46
C ALA A 11 -15.52 -22.07 -3.35
N ASP A 12 -14.61 -22.07 -4.34
CA ASP A 12 -13.30 -22.73 -4.21
C ASP A 12 -12.34 -21.87 -3.38
N ILE A 13 -12.42 -20.54 -3.55
CA ILE A 13 -11.55 -19.58 -2.87
C ILE A 13 -12.39 -18.39 -2.43
N ILE A 14 -12.29 -18.01 -1.16
CA ILE A 14 -12.83 -16.76 -0.62
C ILE A 14 -11.66 -15.80 -0.38
N ILE A 15 -11.81 -14.56 -0.82
CA ILE A 15 -10.92 -13.43 -0.50
C ILE A 15 -11.69 -12.46 0.39
N ILE A 16 -11.21 -12.22 1.59
CA ILE A 16 -11.79 -11.25 2.51
C ILE A 16 -11.03 -9.92 2.34
N GLY A 17 -11.75 -8.88 1.86
CA GLY A 17 -11.22 -7.57 1.56
C GLY A 17 -11.17 -7.26 0.06
N ALA A 18 -11.88 -6.21 -0.36
CA ALA A 18 -11.91 -5.67 -1.74
C ALA A 18 -11.03 -4.40 -1.87
N GLY A 19 -10.00 -4.30 -1.05
CA GLY A 19 -8.94 -3.31 -1.16
C GLY A 19 -7.94 -3.64 -2.27
N ILE A 20 -6.84 -2.88 -2.34
CA ILE A 20 -5.82 -3.02 -3.39
C ILE A 20 -5.24 -4.44 -3.45
N MET A 21 -5.03 -5.08 -2.30
CA MET A 21 -4.44 -6.42 -2.24
C MET A 21 -5.43 -7.48 -2.68
N GLY A 22 -6.64 -7.49 -2.09
CA GLY A 22 -7.68 -8.45 -2.48
C GLY A 22 -8.09 -8.32 -3.95
N ALA A 23 -8.15 -7.10 -4.49
CA ALA A 23 -8.45 -6.88 -5.91
C ALA A 23 -7.37 -7.46 -6.84
N SER A 24 -6.09 -7.24 -6.51
CA SER A 24 -4.96 -7.81 -7.27
C SER A 24 -4.97 -9.34 -7.22
N ILE A 25 -5.14 -9.93 -6.03
CA ILE A 25 -5.21 -11.39 -5.85
C ILE A 25 -6.41 -11.98 -6.60
N ALA A 26 -7.59 -11.36 -6.49
CA ALA A 26 -8.80 -11.81 -7.19
C ALA A 26 -8.59 -11.84 -8.71
N PHE A 27 -8.02 -10.77 -9.28
CA PHE A 27 -7.71 -10.70 -10.70
C PHE A 27 -6.73 -11.81 -11.11
N GLN A 28 -5.65 -11.99 -10.38
CA GLN A 28 -4.63 -12.98 -10.74
C GLN A 28 -5.14 -14.42 -10.63
N LEU A 29 -5.94 -14.75 -9.62
CA LEU A 29 -6.57 -16.06 -9.49
C LEU A 29 -7.58 -16.31 -10.59
N SER A 30 -8.45 -15.33 -10.90
CA SER A 30 -9.46 -15.45 -11.96
C SER A 30 -8.84 -15.61 -13.34
N ARG A 31 -7.70 -14.94 -13.60
CA ARG A 31 -6.99 -15.04 -14.88
C ARG A 31 -6.28 -16.38 -15.05
N GLN A 32 -5.90 -17.04 -13.96
CA GLN A 32 -5.04 -18.21 -13.98
C GLN A 32 -5.76 -19.53 -13.68
N SER A 33 -7.06 -19.50 -13.37
CA SER A 33 -7.81 -20.71 -13.02
C SER A 33 -9.30 -20.59 -13.34
N ASP A 34 -9.98 -21.73 -13.46
CA ASP A 34 -11.44 -21.83 -13.60
C ASP A 34 -12.13 -21.99 -12.22
N LYS A 35 -11.44 -21.70 -11.12
CA LYS A 35 -11.97 -21.81 -9.77
C LYS A 35 -13.03 -20.72 -9.52
N THR A 36 -14.06 -21.08 -8.74
CA THR A 36 -15.05 -20.11 -8.25
C THR A 36 -14.41 -19.23 -7.18
N ILE A 37 -14.21 -17.94 -7.52
CA ILE A 37 -13.59 -16.95 -6.63
C ILE A 37 -14.66 -16.00 -6.12
N VAL A 38 -14.73 -15.85 -4.80
CA VAL A 38 -15.63 -14.95 -4.12
C VAL A 38 -14.84 -13.92 -3.34
N VAL A 39 -15.08 -12.64 -3.59
CA VAL A 39 -14.52 -11.51 -2.85
C VAL A 39 -15.60 -10.94 -1.95
N ILE A 40 -15.31 -10.80 -0.64
CA ILE A 40 -16.26 -10.28 0.35
C ILE A 40 -15.63 -9.07 1.05
N ASP A 41 -16.37 -7.96 1.13
CA ASP A 41 -15.94 -6.78 1.90
C ASP A 41 -17.11 -6.14 2.64
N ALA A 42 -16.88 -5.77 3.89
CA ALA A 42 -17.84 -5.07 4.73
C ALA A 42 -18.18 -3.64 4.24
N ARG A 43 -17.32 -3.08 3.39
CA ARG A 43 -17.44 -1.73 2.80
C ARG A 43 -17.47 -1.81 1.28
N PRO A 44 -17.96 -0.79 0.58
CA PRO A 44 -17.75 -0.68 -0.86
C PRO A 44 -16.27 -0.75 -1.21
N PRO A 45 -15.90 -1.15 -2.44
CA PRO A 45 -14.50 -1.13 -2.90
C PRO A 45 -13.83 0.21 -2.56
N VAL A 46 -12.56 0.15 -2.12
CA VAL A 46 -11.78 1.30 -1.62
C VAL A 46 -12.35 2.04 -0.40
N GLY A 47 -13.40 1.54 0.23
CA GLY A 47 -13.99 2.11 1.45
C GLY A 47 -13.09 2.00 2.70
N GLY A 48 -12.04 1.18 2.63
CA GLY A 48 -10.99 1.03 3.65
C GLY A 48 -9.76 1.90 3.39
N MET A 49 -8.58 1.37 3.76
CA MET A 49 -7.30 2.10 3.67
C MET A 49 -6.86 2.38 2.24
N SER A 50 -7.23 1.56 1.27
CA SER A 50 -6.90 1.78 -0.15
C SER A 50 -7.47 3.09 -0.70
N GLY A 51 -8.64 3.54 -0.23
CA GLY A 51 -9.19 4.85 -0.60
C GLY A 51 -8.66 6.02 0.22
N ARG A 52 -7.81 5.77 1.21
CA ARG A 52 -7.25 6.75 2.15
C ARG A 52 -5.73 6.73 2.09
N THR A 53 -5.17 6.73 0.89
CA THR A 53 -3.73 6.59 0.65
C THR A 53 -3.16 7.80 -0.08
N PHE A 54 -1.87 8.03 0.11
CA PHE A 54 -1.13 9.05 -0.62
C PHE A 54 -0.99 8.72 -2.12
N GLY A 55 -1.07 7.45 -2.47
CA GLY A 55 -1.00 6.97 -3.84
C GLY A 55 0.41 6.96 -4.44
N GLN A 56 1.44 7.35 -3.69
CA GLN A 56 2.82 7.45 -4.18
C GLN A 56 3.42 6.08 -4.49
N ILE A 57 4.13 6.00 -5.62
CA ILE A 57 4.83 4.80 -6.06
C ILE A 57 6.31 5.08 -6.31
N ARG A 58 7.14 4.13 -5.91
CA ARG A 58 8.60 4.15 -6.01
C ARG A 58 9.15 2.72 -5.99
N GLN A 59 10.41 2.56 -6.39
CA GLN A 59 11.13 1.28 -6.40
C GLN A 59 12.31 1.23 -5.40
N HIS A 60 12.57 2.32 -4.69
CA HIS A 60 13.63 2.44 -3.70
C HIS A 60 13.30 1.65 -2.43
N TYR A 61 14.07 0.60 -2.15
CA TYR A 61 13.97 -0.26 -0.98
C TYR A 61 15.33 -0.72 -0.45
N SER A 62 15.34 -1.25 0.78
CA SER A 62 16.55 -1.72 1.47
C SER A 62 16.87 -3.19 1.25
N ASN A 63 16.00 -3.94 0.55
CA ASN A 63 16.20 -5.36 0.26
C ASN A 63 15.71 -5.73 -1.15
N ALA A 64 16.34 -6.76 -1.72
CA ALA A 64 16.13 -7.18 -3.09
C ALA A 64 14.69 -7.61 -3.35
N LEU A 65 14.07 -8.37 -2.45
CA LEU A 65 12.70 -8.86 -2.62
C LEU A 65 11.70 -7.71 -2.83
N MET A 66 11.80 -6.62 -2.03
CA MET A 66 10.91 -5.47 -2.19
C MET A 66 11.18 -4.72 -3.49
N VAL A 67 12.45 -4.62 -3.92
CA VAL A 67 12.80 -4.04 -5.23
C VAL A 67 12.18 -4.87 -6.35
N GLU A 68 12.36 -6.19 -6.36
CA GLU A 68 11.82 -7.10 -7.38
C GLU A 68 10.29 -7.05 -7.45
N LEU A 69 9.60 -7.07 -6.30
CA LEU A 69 8.16 -6.89 -6.23
C LEU A 69 7.71 -5.54 -6.80
N SER A 70 8.47 -4.46 -6.53
CA SER A 70 8.18 -3.13 -7.07
C SER A 70 8.43 -3.05 -8.58
N ILE A 71 9.46 -3.71 -9.11
CA ILE A 71 9.71 -3.82 -10.56
C ILE A 71 8.51 -4.44 -11.25
N ARG A 72 7.95 -5.54 -10.71
CA ARG A 72 6.71 -6.13 -11.24
C ARG A 72 5.52 -5.19 -11.14
N GLY A 73 5.47 -4.39 -10.07
CA GLY A 73 4.47 -3.34 -9.93
C GLY A 73 4.54 -2.34 -11.07
N PHE A 74 5.71 -1.80 -11.34
CA PHE A 74 5.93 -0.83 -12.41
C PHE A 74 5.71 -1.42 -13.80
N ASP A 75 6.18 -2.65 -14.06
CA ASP A 75 5.90 -3.36 -15.32
C ASP A 75 4.38 -3.50 -15.56
N THR A 76 3.61 -3.82 -14.52
CA THR A 76 2.14 -3.89 -14.62
C THR A 76 1.52 -2.53 -14.91
N LEU A 77 1.99 -1.45 -14.25
CA LEU A 77 1.46 -0.10 -14.44
C LEU A 77 1.76 0.46 -15.84
N GLU A 78 2.97 0.25 -16.33
CA GLU A 78 3.42 0.75 -17.63
C GLU A 78 2.79 -0.06 -18.80
N ASN A 79 2.52 -1.34 -18.58
CA ASN A 79 1.94 -2.25 -19.57
C ASN A 79 0.51 -2.69 -19.21
N TRP A 80 -0.29 -1.79 -18.59
CA TRP A 80 -1.60 -2.13 -18.03
C TRP A 80 -2.54 -2.79 -19.01
N THR A 81 -2.60 -2.30 -20.24
CA THR A 81 -3.46 -2.85 -21.29
C THR A 81 -3.15 -4.32 -21.57
N ASP A 82 -1.87 -4.68 -21.64
CA ASP A 82 -1.44 -6.05 -21.94
C ASP A 82 -1.51 -6.95 -20.69
N ARG A 83 -1.25 -6.37 -19.51
CA ARG A 83 -1.19 -7.10 -18.23
C ARG A 83 -2.57 -7.33 -17.63
N VAL A 84 -3.47 -6.36 -17.73
CA VAL A 84 -4.80 -6.39 -17.11
C VAL A 84 -5.92 -6.43 -18.14
N GLY A 85 -5.79 -5.67 -19.23
CA GLY A 85 -6.75 -5.67 -20.33
C GLY A 85 -8.07 -4.98 -20.03
N PHE A 86 -8.21 -4.30 -18.89
CA PHE A 86 -9.43 -3.63 -18.48
C PHE A 86 -9.11 -2.36 -17.66
N GLY A 87 -9.83 -1.28 -17.93
CA GLY A 87 -9.73 -0.04 -17.18
C GLY A 87 -8.38 0.67 -17.30
N ASP A 88 -8.03 1.42 -16.25
CA ASP A 88 -6.85 2.28 -16.19
C ASP A 88 -6.35 2.37 -14.74
N PRO A 89 -5.06 2.21 -14.45
CA PRO A 89 -4.52 2.33 -13.10
C PRO A 89 -4.46 3.77 -12.60
N GLY A 90 -4.66 4.77 -13.46
CA GLY A 90 -4.46 6.18 -13.11
C GLY A 90 -3.01 6.51 -12.75
N TYR A 91 -2.05 5.85 -13.41
CA TYR A 91 -0.62 6.09 -13.17
C TYR A 91 -0.17 7.40 -13.80
N VAL A 92 0.40 8.26 -12.96
CA VAL A 92 0.98 9.54 -13.36
C VAL A 92 2.48 9.49 -13.06
N LYS A 93 3.27 9.32 -14.12
CA LYS A 93 4.73 9.35 -14.08
C LYS A 93 5.20 10.81 -13.96
N MET A 94 5.84 11.15 -12.86
CA MET A 94 6.31 12.51 -12.59
C MET A 94 7.64 12.58 -11.84
N GLY A 95 8.28 11.45 -11.62
CA GLY A 95 9.46 11.34 -10.79
C GLY A 95 9.16 11.16 -9.30
N TYR A 96 10.13 10.59 -8.62
CA TYR A 96 10.14 10.44 -7.16
C TYR A 96 11.49 10.86 -6.60
N MET A 97 11.48 11.60 -5.51
CA MET A 97 12.68 12.06 -4.83
C MET A 97 12.62 11.72 -3.34
N LEU A 98 13.71 11.12 -2.81
CA LEU A 98 13.85 10.80 -1.39
C LEU A 98 15.02 11.54 -0.79
N PHE A 99 14.75 12.40 0.20
CA PHE A 99 15.74 13.03 1.05
C PHE A 99 15.90 12.25 2.35
N VAL A 100 17.15 12.05 2.77
CA VAL A 100 17.48 11.42 4.05
C VAL A 100 18.45 12.30 4.84
N ALA A 101 18.54 12.09 6.13
CA ALA A 101 19.50 12.78 6.98
C ALA A 101 20.95 12.48 6.55
N SER A 102 21.87 13.39 6.82
CA SER A 102 23.27 13.29 6.38
C SER A 102 23.96 11.98 6.81
N ASN A 103 23.63 11.47 7.99
CA ASN A 103 24.13 10.19 8.50
C ASN A 103 23.55 8.96 7.81
N GLN A 104 22.53 9.11 6.98
CA GLN A 104 21.87 8.03 6.22
C GLN A 104 22.30 8.01 4.73
N ILE A 105 23.14 8.94 4.28
CA ILE A 105 23.54 9.06 2.86
C ILE A 105 24.23 7.81 2.32
N GLU A 106 25.09 7.17 3.10
CA GLU A 106 25.74 5.94 2.65
C GLU A 106 24.75 4.75 2.55
N ALA A 107 23.72 4.70 3.40
CA ALA A 107 22.62 3.74 3.26
C ALA A 107 21.80 4.05 2.00
N LEU A 108 21.52 5.32 1.71
CA LEU A 108 20.84 5.75 0.50
C LEU A 108 21.58 5.28 -0.76
N LYS A 109 22.88 5.51 -0.82
CA LYS A 109 23.73 5.10 -1.97
C LYS A 109 23.76 3.58 -2.15
N ARG A 110 23.83 2.80 -1.05
CA ARG A 110 23.75 1.33 -1.13
C ARG A 110 22.39 0.86 -1.68
N ASN A 111 21.30 1.47 -1.24
CA ASN A 111 19.96 1.12 -1.73
C ASN A 111 19.77 1.53 -3.20
N ILE A 112 20.35 2.66 -3.64
CA ILE A 112 20.39 3.06 -5.05
C ILE A 112 21.16 2.01 -5.87
N GLN A 113 22.34 1.60 -5.41
CA GLN A 113 23.14 0.57 -6.09
C GLN A 113 22.38 -0.75 -6.19
N LEU A 114 21.75 -1.19 -5.10
CA LEU A 114 20.88 -2.38 -5.12
C LEU A 114 19.76 -2.27 -6.18
N GLY A 115 19.11 -1.11 -6.26
CA GLY A 115 18.09 -0.87 -7.29
C GLY A 115 18.67 -0.94 -8.71
N GLN A 116 19.83 -0.31 -8.94
CA GLN A 116 20.52 -0.32 -10.24
C GLN A 116 20.95 -1.74 -10.65
N ASP A 117 21.48 -2.53 -9.71
CA ASP A 117 21.90 -3.91 -9.95
C ASP A 117 20.70 -4.81 -10.36
N LEU A 118 19.49 -4.46 -9.92
CA LEU A 118 18.24 -5.13 -10.27
C LEU A 118 17.53 -4.49 -11.49
N GLY A 119 18.11 -3.46 -12.10
CA GLY A 119 17.58 -2.83 -13.32
C GLY A 119 16.64 -1.66 -13.09
N VAL A 120 16.55 -1.11 -11.86
CA VAL A 120 15.75 0.10 -11.58
C VAL A 120 16.49 1.34 -12.12
N ASP A 121 15.76 2.20 -12.82
CA ASP A 121 16.24 3.54 -13.18
C ASP A 121 16.19 4.46 -11.95
N THR A 122 17.28 4.46 -11.20
CA THR A 122 17.45 5.23 -9.97
C THR A 122 18.87 5.78 -9.88
N ARG A 123 19.04 6.97 -9.31
CA ARG A 123 20.36 7.56 -9.14
C ARG A 123 20.46 8.49 -7.94
N PHE A 124 21.69 8.68 -7.47
CA PHE A 124 22.00 9.73 -6.51
C PHE A 124 22.11 11.08 -7.24
N VAL A 125 21.45 12.11 -6.70
CA VAL A 125 21.48 13.49 -7.19
C VAL A 125 22.00 14.41 -6.09
N GLY A 126 22.97 15.26 -6.44
CA GLY A 126 23.51 16.27 -5.54
C GLY A 126 22.66 17.54 -5.52
N SER A 127 23.00 18.48 -4.63
CA SER A 127 22.22 19.71 -4.40
C SER A 127 21.93 20.53 -5.66
N ASP A 128 22.90 20.65 -6.58
CA ASP A 128 22.72 21.43 -7.80
C ASP A 128 21.77 20.74 -8.80
N GLU A 129 21.85 19.41 -8.90
CA GLU A 129 20.94 18.64 -9.73
C GLU A 129 19.52 18.63 -9.14
N ILE A 130 19.37 18.56 -7.81
CA ILE A 130 18.06 18.71 -7.15
C ILE A 130 17.41 20.05 -7.53
N LYS A 131 18.15 21.16 -7.49
CA LYS A 131 17.63 22.47 -7.90
C LYS A 131 17.24 22.53 -9.37
N HIS A 132 17.93 21.77 -10.22
CA HIS A 132 17.59 21.71 -11.64
C HIS A 132 16.28 20.91 -11.87
N ILE A 133 16.13 19.77 -11.18
CA ILE A 133 14.93 18.93 -11.30
C ILE A 133 13.73 19.59 -10.60
N GLU A 134 13.95 20.15 -9.42
CA GLU A 134 12.93 20.75 -8.54
C GLU A 134 13.31 22.19 -8.15
N PRO A 135 13.20 23.15 -9.07
CA PRO A 135 13.58 24.55 -8.80
C PRO A 135 12.74 25.21 -7.70
N GLY A 136 11.57 24.65 -7.39
CA GLY A 136 10.71 25.08 -6.29
C GLY A 136 11.18 24.64 -4.90
N LEU A 137 12.19 23.76 -4.80
CA LEU A 137 12.67 23.24 -3.51
C LEU A 137 13.95 23.94 -3.05
N THR A 138 14.04 24.18 -1.76
CA THR A 138 15.27 24.58 -1.10
C THR A 138 16.07 23.36 -0.67
N VAL A 139 17.35 23.33 -1.02
CA VAL A 139 18.28 22.22 -0.71
C VAL A 139 19.09 22.45 0.57
N ASN A 140 18.75 23.46 1.36
CA ASN A 140 19.46 23.78 2.59
C ASN A 140 19.44 22.58 3.56
N GLY A 141 20.64 22.19 4.02
CA GLY A 141 20.81 21.04 4.91
C GLY A 141 20.67 19.68 4.23
N LEU A 142 20.52 19.60 2.91
CA LEU A 142 20.53 18.37 2.14
C LEU A 142 21.92 18.11 1.54
N THR A 143 22.40 16.86 1.68
CA THR A 143 23.62 16.40 1.02
C THR A 143 23.33 15.88 -0.40
N GLY A 144 22.16 15.34 -0.61
CA GLY A 144 21.68 14.78 -1.86
C GLY A 144 20.40 13.97 -1.67
N ALA A 145 19.95 13.35 -2.74
CA ALA A 145 18.72 12.55 -2.78
C ALA A 145 18.88 11.30 -3.64
N CYS A 146 17.99 10.34 -3.44
CA CYS A 146 17.64 9.37 -4.47
C CYS A 146 16.64 10.03 -5.43
N TYR A 147 16.82 9.83 -6.74
CA TYR A 147 15.87 10.22 -7.77
C TYR A 147 15.52 9.04 -8.67
N GLU A 148 14.22 8.82 -8.85
CA GLU A 148 13.63 7.81 -9.73
C GLU A 148 12.74 8.51 -10.76
N PRO A 149 13.13 8.65 -12.04
CA PRO A 149 12.34 9.35 -13.06
C PRO A 149 11.02 8.66 -13.37
N ASN A 150 10.93 7.34 -13.14
CA ASN A 150 9.73 6.54 -13.35
C ASN A 150 8.78 6.57 -12.12
N GLY A 151 9.20 7.10 -10.98
CA GLY A 151 8.33 7.26 -9.83
C GLY A 151 7.16 8.22 -10.09
N GLY A 152 6.23 8.30 -9.15
CA GLY A 152 5.06 9.14 -9.28
C GLY A 152 3.92 8.72 -8.36
N TYR A 153 2.69 8.78 -8.86
CA TYR A 153 1.54 8.30 -8.11
C TYR A 153 0.51 7.61 -8.99
N ILE A 154 -0.42 6.89 -8.36
CA ILE A 154 -1.57 6.28 -9.03
C ILE A 154 -2.88 6.75 -8.39
N ASP A 155 -3.94 6.73 -9.17
CA ASP A 155 -5.32 6.79 -8.67
C ASP A 155 -5.72 5.40 -8.19
N VAL A 156 -5.60 5.18 -6.89
CA VAL A 156 -5.84 3.85 -6.29
C VAL A 156 -7.28 3.40 -6.48
N THR A 157 -8.23 4.32 -6.52
CA THR A 157 -9.64 3.99 -6.80
C THR A 157 -9.79 3.42 -8.19
N ARG A 158 -9.19 4.06 -9.21
CA ARG A 158 -9.21 3.54 -10.58
C ARG A 158 -8.56 2.16 -10.65
N MET A 159 -7.38 1.99 -10.06
CA MET A 159 -6.64 0.73 -10.10
C MET A 159 -7.42 -0.42 -9.46
N VAL A 160 -7.98 -0.23 -8.26
CA VAL A 160 -8.78 -1.25 -7.56
C VAL A 160 -10.03 -1.61 -8.36
N LEU A 161 -10.79 -0.61 -8.82
CA LEU A 161 -11.99 -0.85 -9.59
C LEU A 161 -11.71 -1.54 -10.93
N SER A 162 -10.60 -1.20 -11.58
CA SER A 162 -10.16 -1.86 -12.83
C SER A 162 -9.85 -3.34 -12.59
N TRP A 163 -9.11 -3.68 -11.53
CA TRP A 163 -8.84 -5.07 -11.20
C TRP A 163 -10.08 -5.85 -10.81
N LEU A 164 -10.94 -5.30 -9.94
CA LEU A 164 -12.18 -5.97 -9.55
C LEU A 164 -13.10 -6.21 -10.76
N SER A 165 -13.21 -5.23 -11.66
CA SER A 165 -14.00 -5.38 -12.88
C SER A 165 -13.39 -6.41 -13.82
N ALA A 166 -12.06 -6.44 -13.98
CA ALA A 166 -11.37 -7.47 -14.75
C ALA A 166 -11.61 -8.87 -14.14
N ALA A 167 -11.47 -9.01 -12.81
CA ALA A 167 -11.76 -10.27 -12.12
C ALA A 167 -13.22 -10.72 -12.31
N GLN A 168 -14.18 -9.80 -12.23
CA GLN A 168 -15.60 -10.10 -12.47
C GLN A 168 -15.88 -10.52 -13.92
N THR A 169 -15.21 -9.90 -14.88
CA THR A 169 -15.30 -10.30 -16.29
C THR A 169 -14.77 -11.73 -16.52
N LEU A 170 -13.84 -12.16 -15.67
CA LEU A 170 -13.27 -13.51 -15.65
C LEU A 170 -14.04 -14.48 -14.72
N GLY A 171 -15.19 -14.08 -14.18
CA GLY A 171 -16.09 -14.94 -13.40
C GLY A 171 -16.02 -14.78 -11.88
N ALA A 172 -15.14 -13.94 -11.33
CA ALA A 172 -15.14 -13.67 -9.89
C ALA A 172 -16.44 -12.99 -9.45
N GLN A 173 -16.89 -13.30 -8.25
CA GLN A 173 -18.08 -12.70 -7.65
C GLN A 173 -17.68 -11.76 -6.51
N LEU A 174 -18.23 -10.54 -6.51
CA LEU A 174 -17.99 -9.53 -5.48
C LEU A 174 -19.25 -9.27 -4.66
N PHE A 175 -19.15 -9.49 -3.36
CA PHE A 175 -20.23 -9.22 -2.40
C PHE A 175 -19.80 -8.10 -1.46
N THR A 176 -20.44 -6.94 -1.62
CA THR A 176 -20.21 -5.74 -0.82
C THR A 176 -21.48 -4.87 -0.80
N PRO A 177 -21.88 -4.29 0.32
CA PRO A 177 -21.33 -4.48 1.67
C PRO A 177 -21.78 -5.81 2.28
N VAL A 178 -20.85 -6.68 2.67
CA VAL A 178 -21.08 -7.93 3.40
C VAL A 178 -19.98 -8.10 4.42
N SER A 179 -20.34 -8.26 5.70
CA SER A 179 -19.38 -8.39 6.79
C SER A 179 -19.08 -9.86 7.08
N VAL A 180 -17.83 -10.27 6.97
CA VAL A 180 -17.35 -11.54 7.54
C VAL A 180 -17.25 -11.38 9.05
N LYS A 181 -17.93 -12.27 9.79
CA LYS A 181 -17.99 -12.26 11.26
C LYS A 181 -17.02 -13.25 11.89
N ALA A 182 -16.77 -14.38 11.21
CA ALA A 182 -15.84 -15.38 11.69
C ALA A 182 -15.31 -16.25 10.54
N LEU A 183 -14.12 -16.77 10.73
CA LEU A 183 -13.59 -17.90 9.97
C LEU A 183 -14.17 -19.20 10.54
N THR A 184 -14.56 -20.15 9.69
CA THR A 184 -15.04 -21.45 10.12
C THR A 184 -13.97 -22.50 9.90
N THR A 185 -13.73 -23.33 10.92
CA THR A 185 -12.70 -24.36 10.91
C THR A 185 -13.22 -25.69 11.41
N GLU A 186 -12.63 -26.77 10.94
CA GLU A 186 -12.85 -28.12 11.45
C GLU A 186 -11.51 -28.85 11.51
N SER A 187 -11.12 -29.30 12.70
CA SER A 187 -9.86 -30.04 12.94
C SER A 187 -8.61 -29.34 12.36
N GLY A 188 -8.49 -28.02 12.53
CA GLY A 188 -7.36 -27.23 12.03
C GLY A 188 -7.40 -26.92 10.52
N ARG A 189 -8.48 -27.22 9.83
CA ARG A 189 -8.71 -26.91 8.41
C ARG A 189 -9.77 -25.84 8.27
N ILE A 190 -9.55 -24.85 7.40
CA ILE A 190 -10.56 -23.87 7.02
C ILE A 190 -11.71 -24.57 6.26
N THR A 191 -12.94 -24.20 6.60
CA THR A 191 -14.14 -24.69 5.92
C THR A 191 -14.96 -23.54 5.29
N GLY A 192 -14.59 -22.28 5.51
CA GLY A 192 -15.26 -21.12 4.96
C GLY A 192 -15.34 -19.93 5.93
N VAL A 193 -16.41 -19.14 5.78
CA VAL A 193 -16.66 -17.96 6.60
C VAL A 193 -18.12 -17.85 6.99
N GLU A 194 -18.40 -17.28 8.17
CA GLU A 194 -19.72 -16.78 8.56
C GLU A 194 -19.81 -15.30 8.21
N THR A 195 -20.90 -14.90 7.57
CA THR A 195 -21.18 -13.49 7.22
C THR A 195 -22.49 -13.03 7.82
N ASP A 196 -22.74 -11.72 7.77
CA ASP A 196 -24.06 -11.16 8.14
C ASP A 196 -25.19 -11.51 7.15
N GLN A 197 -24.86 -12.16 6.02
CA GLN A 197 -25.82 -12.63 5.02
C GLN A 197 -25.88 -14.16 4.89
N GLY A 198 -25.19 -14.90 5.77
CA GLY A 198 -25.14 -16.35 5.79
C GLY A 198 -23.73 -16.91 5.65
N ARG A 199 -23.65 -18.23 5.70
CA ARG A 199 -22.39 -18.97 5.61
C ARG A 199 -21.97 -19.19 4.15
N VAL A 200 -20.68 -19.01 3.88
CA VAL A 200 -20.06 -19.39 2.62
C VAL A 200 -18.97 -20.43 2.90
N THR A 201 -19.08 -21.62 2.30
CA THR A 201 -18.08 -22.65 2.46
C THR A 201 -16.99 -22.53 1.40
N ALA A 202 -15.74 -22.75 1.78
CA ALA A 202 -14.59 -22.81 0.88
C ALA A 202 -13.42 -23.54 1.54
N PRO A 203 -12.64 -24.34 0.80
CA PRO A 203 -11.43 -24.97 1.31
C PRO A 203 -10.25 -23.98 1.44
N ILE A 204 -10.31 -22.81 0.81
CA ILE A 204 -9.27 -21.79 0.86
C ILE A 204 -9.90 -20.43 1.18
N VAL A 205 -9.36 -19.75 2.19
CA VAL A 205 -9.72 -18.37 2.56
C VAL A 205 -8.45 -17.54 2.62
N ILE A 206 -8.46 -16.41 1.89
CA ILE A 206 -7.36 -15.44 1.87
C ILE A 206 -7.79 -14.23 2.70
N ASN A 207 -7.09 -13.95 3.78
CA ASN A 207 -7.30 -12.75 4.59
C ASN A 207 -6.48 -11.58 4.02
N ALA A 208 -7.15 -10.67 3.30
CA ALA A 208 -6.61 -9.45 2.72
C ALA A 208 -7.28 -8.19 3.30
N THR A 209 -7.68 -8.23 4.57
CA THR A 209 -8.46 -7.18 5.24
C THR A 209 -7.64 -5.99 5.73
N GLY A 210 -6.31 -5.97 5.45
CA GLY A 210 -5.42 -4.86 5.84
C GLY A 210 -5.41 -4.64 7.36
N ALA A 211 -5.68 -3.42 7.79
CA ALA A 211 -5.63 -3.03 9.21
C ALA A 211 -6.61 -3.78 10.13
N TRP A 212 -7.63 -4.46 9.59
CA TRP A 212 -8.58 -5.29 10.36
C TRP A 212 -8.20 -6.78 10.38
N GLY A 213 -7.07 -7.15 9.77
CA GLY A 213 -6.68 -8.56 9.62
C GLY A 213 -6.54 -9.32 10.93
N GLY A 214 -6.12 -8.65 12.00
CA GLY A 214 -5.96 -9.26 13.32
C GLY A 214 -7.27 -9.67 14.00
N GLU A 215 -8.37 -8.94 13.78
CA GLU A 215 -9.67 -9.23 14.43
C GLU A 215 -10.20 -10.62 14.08
N LEU A 216 -10.17 -10.98 12.80
CA LEU A 216 -10.64 -12.29 12.33
C LEU A 216 -9.74 -13.44 12.82
N LEU A 217 -8.47 -13.17 13.06
CA LEU A 217 -7.49 -14.18 13.47
C LEU A 217 -7.47 -14.39 14.99
N SER A 218 -7.89 -13.40 15.77
CA SER A 218 -7.92 -13.50 17.24
C SER A 218 -8.84 -14.63 17.72
N ALA A 219 -9.97 -14.86 17.02
CA ALA A 219 -10.87 -15.97 17.34
C ALA A 219 -10.24 -17.36 17.10
N LEU A 220 -9.15 -17.44 16.33
CA LEU A 220 -8.36 -18.63 16.09
C LEU A 220 -7.11 -18.71 16.99
N GLU A 221 -7.00 -17.81 17.98
CA GLU A 221 -5.82 -17.69 18.86
C GLU A 221 -4.51 -17.43 18.05
N LEU A 222 -4.62 -16.89 16.85
CA LEU A 222 -3.49 -16.51 16.00
C LEU A 222 -3.22 -15.01 16.15
N GLU A 223 -2.26 -14.66 16.99
CA GLU A 223 -1.86 -13.27 17.20
C GLU A 223 -0.99 -12.75 16.07
N VAL A 224 -1.39 -11.65 15.45
CA VAL A 224 -0.62 -10.98 14.41
C VAL A 224 0.11 -9.79 15.05
N PRO A 225 1.45 -9.72 14.97
CA PRO A 225 2.23 -8.62 15.55
C PRO A 225 2.10 -7.36 14.67
N MET A 226 0.91 -6.80 14.60
CA MET A 226 0.57 -5.66 13.75
C MET A 226 -0.12 -4.57 14.57
N LYS A 227 0.19 -3.32 14.26
CA LYS A 227 -0.43 -2.13 14.90
C LYS A 227 -0.92 -1.17 13.83
N SER A 228 -2.12 -0.60 14.03
CA SER A 228 -2.63 0.45 13.16
C SER A 228 -2.05 1.81 13.57
N THR A 229 -1.40 2.48 12.60
CA THR A 229 -0.75 3.78 12.81
C THR A 229 -1.38 4.82 11.89
N ARG A 230 -1.95 5.88 12.49
CA ARG A 230 -2.66 6.93 11.74
C ARG A 230 -1.72 7.73 10.84
N LEU A 231 -2.19 7.99 9.62
CA LEU A 231 -1.60 8.91 8.66
C LEU A 231 -2.61 9.99 8.30
N ASP A 232 -2.30 11.24 8.65
CA ASP A 232 -3.09 12.40 8.24
C ASP A 232 -2.51 12.98 6.95
N MET A 233 -3.40 13.31 6.01
CA MET A 233 -3.08 13.90 4.71
C MET A 233 -3.99 15.10 4.47
N THR A 234 -3.49 16.12 3.81
CA THR A 234 -4.25 17.31 3.48
C THR A 234 -4.09 17.67 2.00
N TYR A 235 -5.19 17.87 1.30
CA TYR A 235 -5.21 18.55 0.01
C TYR A 235 -5.17 20.05 0.25
N ILE A 236 -4.19 20.71 -0.35
CA ILE A 236 -4.02 22.16 -0.27
C ILE A 236 -4.04 22.79 -1.65
N ASP A 237 -4.52 24.02 -1.74
CA ASP A 237 -4.28 24.91 -2.88
C ASP A 237 -3.13 25.86 -2.52
N THR A 238 -2.10 25.87 -3.35
CA THR A 238 -0.91 26.72 -3.15
C THR A 238 -1.11 28.13 -3.70
N GLU A 239 -2.26 28.40 -4.32
CA GLU A 239 -2.62 29.70 -4.92
C GLU A 239 -1.58 30.22 -5.94
N THR A 240 -0.79 29.31 -6.52
CA THR A 240 0.23 29.61 -7.53
C THR A 240 -0.27 29.31 -8.94
N GLN A 241 0.42 29.84 -9.96
CA GLN A 241 0.15 29.45 -11.35
C GLN A 241 0.80 28.08 -11.67
N GLY A 242 0.17 26.99 -11.20
CA GLY A 242 0.66 25.62 -11.35
C GLY A 242 1.26 25.05 -10.07
N SER A 243 1.84 23.84 -10.17
CA SER A 243 2.45 23.18 -9.02
C SER A 243 3.79 23.82 -8.64
N VAL A 244 4.04 23.92 -7.34
CA VAL A 244 5.33 24.42 -6.80
C VAL A 244 6.44 23.39 -6.82
N ILE A 245 6.09 22.11 -7.00
CA ILE A 245 7.03 20.97 -7.20
C ILE A 245 6.56 20.12 -8.38
N GLY A 246 7.49 19.48 -9.07
CA GLY A 246 7.20 18.64 -10.26
C GLY A 246 7.12 17.15 -9.94
N SER A 247 7.80 16.68 -8.91
CA SER A 247 7.90 15.27 -8.54
C SER A 247 7.16 14.94 -7.25
N CYS A 248 6.94 13.65 -7.01
CA CYS A 248 6.63 13.15 -5.67
C CYS A 248 7.87 13.23 -4.77
N VAL A 249 7.76 13.82 -3.61
CA VAL A 249 8.88 14.03 -2.69
C VAL A 249 8.59 13.39 -1.33
N THR A 250 9.52 12.58 -0.86
CA THR A 250 9.59 12.13 0.54
C THR A 250 10.78 12.81 1.20
N ASP A 251 10.54 13.76 2.08
CA ASP A 251 11.58 14.43 2.86
C ASP A 251 11.67 13.80 4.26
N GLY A 252 12.63 12.90 4.42
CA GLY A 252 12.91 12.26 5.70
C GLY A 252 13.62 13.16 6.70
N VAL A 253 14.07 14.35 6.29
CA VAL A 253 14.68 15.35 7.19
C VAL A 253 13.59 16.18 7.87
N SER A 254 12.62 16.66 7.09
CA SER A 254 11.49 17.46 7.59
C SER A 254 10.26 16.60 7.94
N ASN A 255 10.34 15.28 7.77
CA ASN A 255 9.24 14.31 7.99
C ASN A 255 7.96 14.69 7.22
N VAL A 256 8.09 15.08 5.96
CA VAL A 256 6.97 15.43 5.09
C VAL A 256 7.02 14.63 3.79
N VAL A 257 5.85 14.24 3.32
CA VAL A 257 5.65 13.66 1.98
C VAL A 257 4.73 14.60 1.21
N MET A 258 5.12 14.93 0.00
CA MET A 258 4.45 15.91 -0.85
C MET A 258 4.35 15.40 -2.28
N ARG A 259 3.25 15.67 -2.93
CA ARG A 259 3.13 15.47 -4.38
C ARG A 259 2.21 16.51 -5.02
N PRO A 260 2.46 16.87 -6.29
CA PRO A 260 1.48 17.55 -7.09
C PRO A 260 0.19 16.72 -7.17
N HIS A 261 -0.92 17.41 -7.35
CA HIS A 261 -2.19 16.74 -7.62
C HIS A 261 -2.79 17.31 -8.91
N TRP A 262 -3.56 18.37 -8.85
CA TRP A 262 -4.21 18.96 -10.01
C TRP A 262 -4.06 20.48 -9.98
N GLY A 263 -3.52 21.08 -11.05
CA GLY A 263 -3.29 22.52 -11.13
C GLY A 263 -2.33 23.01 -10.04
N SER A 264 -2.78 23.93 -9.19
CA SER A 264 -2.07 24.43 -8.01
C SER A 264 -2.25 23.54 -6.77
N THR A 265 -3.01 22.44 -6.87
CA THR A 265 -3.29 21.57 -5.72
C THR A 265 -2.13 20.62 -5.44
N MET A 266 -1.84 20.43 -4.17
CA MET A 266 -0.90 19.41 -3.67
C MET A 266 -1.58 18.53 -2.64
N LEU A 267 -1.14 17.26 -2.54
CA LEU A 267 -1.40 16.39 -1.41
C LEU A 267 -0.16 16.33 -0.53
N VAL A 268 -0.34 16.53 0.76
CA VAL A 268 0.74 16.62 1.75
C VAL A 268 0.42 15.76 2.97
N ALA A 269 1.42 15.00 3.43
CA ALA A 269 1.38 14.30 4.71
C ALA A 269 2.60 14.71 5.54
N ALA A 270 2.39 15.23 6.75
CA ALA A 270 3.46 15.60 7.67
C ALA A 270 3.41 14.69 8.91
N TYR A 271 4.40 13.81 9.01
CA TYR A 271 4.44 12.79 10.07
C TYR A 271 4.75 13.42 11.43
N PRO A 272 4.07 12.97 12.50
CA PRO A 272 4.48 13.31 13.86
C PRO A 272 5.80 12.63 14.21
N PRO A 273 6.53 13.13 15.24
CA PRO A 273 7.76 12.50 15.71
C PRO A 273 7.52 11.06 16.22
N ASP A 274 6.40 10.83 16.90
CA ASP A 274 5.99 9.51 17.38
C ASP A 274 4.76 9.02 16.62
N PRO A 275 4.68 7.71 16.29
CA PRO A 275 3.52 7.12 15.63
C PRO A 275 2.24 7.27 16.47
N ILE A 276 1.14 7.67 15.83
CA ILE A 276 -0.17 7.74 16.49
C ILE A 276 -0.87 6.40 16.29
N LEU A 277 -0.97 5.61 17.35
CA LEU A 277 -1.71 4.35 17.32
C LEU A 277 -3.21 4.61 17.34
N VAL A 278 -3.95 3.80 16.59
CA VAL A 278 -5.42 3.85 16.51
C VAL A 278 -6.01 2.45 16.56
N ASP A 279 -7.13 2.32 17.29
CA ASP A 279 -7.89 1.07 17.35
C ASP A 279 -8.88 0.97 16.19
N ASP A 280 -9.50 2.08 15.79
CA ASP A 280 -10.34 2.16 14.59
C ASP A 280 -9.61 2.91 13.45
N PRO A 281 -9.15 2.19 12.41
CA PRO A 281 -8.41 2.78 11.31
C PRO A 281 -9.20 3.80 10.46
N VAL A 282 -10.52 3.75 10.51
CA VAL A 282 -11.43 4.68 9.78
C VAL A 282 -12.22 5.59 10.70
N GLY A 283 -11.93 5.54 11.98
CA GLY A 283 -12.61 6.33 13.01
C GLY A 283 -12.50 7.84 12.77
N PRO A 284 -13.34 8.61 13.42
CA PRO A 284 -13.34 10.07 13.30
C PRO A 284 -12.01 10.64 13.84
N VAL A 285 -11.54 11.71 13.19
CA VAL A 285 -10.35 12.45 13.62
C VAL A 285 -10.81 13.82 14.11
N GLU A 286 -10.38 14.18 15.31
CA GLU A 286 -10.68 15.46 15.91
C GLU A 286 -10.03 16.63 15.15
N GLU A 287 -10.72 17.76 15.06
CA GLU A 287 -10.22 18.96 14.38
C GLU A 287 -8.84 19.42 14.89
N HIS A 288 -8.62 19.32 16.19
CA HIS A 288 -7.30 19.67 16.79
C HIS A 288 -6.15 18.83 16.20
N ALA A 289 -6.38 17.56 15.89
CA ALA A 289 -5.36 16.70 15.30
C ALA A 289 -4.97 17.19 13.89
N TYR A 290 -5.93 17.65 13.09
CA TYR A 290 -5.65 18.27 11.79
C TYR A 290 -4.92 19.61 11.95
N GLN A 291 -5.25 20.43 12.94
CA GLN A 291 -4.54 21.68 13.21
C GLN A 291 -3.06 21.39 13.51
N MET A 292 -2.76 20.39 14.35
CA MET A 292 -1.39 19.95 14.61
C MET A 292 -0.68 19.43 13.36
N HIS A 293 -1.40 18.74 12.47
CA HIS A 293 -0.86 18.31 11.18
C HIS A 293 -0.51 19.50 10.29
N HIS A 294 -1.40 20.49 10.16
CA HIS A 294 -1.15 21.70 9.38
C HIS A 294 0.03 22.53 9.92
N GLU A 295 0.23 22.57 11.24
CA GLU A 295 1.41 23.23 11.82
C GLU A 295 2.71 22.51 11.42
N ARG A 296 2.73 21.17 11.43
CA ARG A 296 3.89 20.41 10.93
C ARG A 296 4.17 20.70 9.46
N MET A 297 3.12 20.76 8.63
CA MET A 297 3.23 21.13 7.21
C MET A 297 3.86 22.51 7.03
N ARG A 298 3.36 23.54 7.77
CA ARG A 298 3.91 24.90 7.69
C ARG A 298 5.39 24.95 8.07
N ARG A 299 5.81 24.19 9.09
CA ARG A 299 7.23 24.09 9.47
C ARG A 299 8.06 23.50 8.35
N ALA A 300 7.62 22.35 7.78
CA ALA A 300 8.32 21.71 6.67
C ALA A 300 8.42 22.62 5.43
N PHE A 301 7.34 23.32 5.08
CA PHE A 301 7.33 24.25 3.94
C PHE A 301 8.29 25.44 4.13
N LYS A 302 8.37 25.98 5.35
CA LYS A 302 9.34 27.06 5.65
C LYS A 302 10.78 26.64 5.31
N ASP A 303 11.11 25.36 5.51
CA ASP A 303 12.44 24.83 5.26
C ASP A 303 12.64 24.34 3.83
N ARG A 304 11.58 23.86 3.14
CA ARG A 304 11.68 23.24 1.82
C ARG A 304 11.10 24.04 0.68
N ILE A 305 10.04 24.81 0.93
CA ILE A 305 9.33 25.60 -0.10
C ILE A 305 9.09 27.02 0.45
N PRO A 306 10.14 27.79 0.73
CA PRO A 306 10.01 29.07 1.43
C PRO A 306 9.20 30.14 0.67
N GLN A 307 9.00 29.97 -0.64
CA GLN A 307 8.10 30.78 -1.45
C GLN A 307 6.62 30.49 -1.16
N LEU A 308 6.28 29.31 -0.66
CA LEU A 308 4.92 28.94 -0.24
C LEU A 308 4.69 29.45 1.20
N LYS A 309 4.30 30.73 1.31
CA LYS A 309 4.10 31.39 2.61
C LYS A 309 2.80 30.97 3.27
N ASP A 310 1.79 30.73 2.46
CA ASP A 310 0.46 30.33 2.91
C ASP A 310 -0.19 29.39 1.88
N PHE A 311 -1.25 28.70 2.27
CA PHE A 311 -2.01 27.79 1.43
C PHE A 311 -3.44 27.67 1.95
N THR A 312 -4.37 27.41 1.05
CA THR A 312 -5.76 27.11 1.41
C THR A 312 -5.94 25.59 1.61
N VAL A 313 -6.49 25.18 2.76
CA VAL A 313 -6.87 23.79 3.02
C VAL A 313 -8.14 23.47 2.26
N LEU A 314 -8.08 22.50 1.34
CA LEU A 314 -9.23 22.05 0.57
C LEU A 314 -9.96 20.90 1.27
N SER A 315 -9.23 19.90 1.74
CA SER A 315 -9.80 18.78 2.51
C SER A 315 -8.73 18.04 3.30
N ASN A 316 -9.16 17.42 4.38
CA ASN A 316 -8.35 16.51 5.19
C ASN A 316 -8.81 15.07 4.96
N VAL A 317 -7.86 14.15 4.90
CA VAL A 317 -8.08 12.71 4.81
C VAL A 317 -7.21 12.02 5.84
N SER A 318 -7.78 11.13 6.62
CA SER A 318 -7.02 10.29 7.54
C SER A 318 -7.17 8.82 7.17
N GLY A 319 -6.07 8.10 7.20
CA GLY A 319 -5.98 6.67 7.02
C GLY A 319 -5.11 6.04 8.10
N ALA A 320 -4.85 4.75 7.99
CA ALA A 320 -3.92 4.07 8.85
C ALA A 320 -3.03 3.10 8.06
N TYR A 321 -1.79 2.94 8.50
CA TYR A 321 -0.92 1.85 8.10
C TYR A 321 -1.08 0.67 9.06
N ASP A 322 -1.12 -0.53 8.52
CA ASP A 322 -1.08 -1.81 9.20
C ASP A 322 0.38 -2.23 9.43
N VAL A 323 1.02 -1.68 10.48
CA VAL A 323 2.47 -1.73 10.68
C VAL A 323 2.88 -3.01 11.41
N THR A 324 3.77 -3.79 10.80
CA THR A 324 4.46 -4.93 11.38
C THR A 324 5.77 -4.50 12.06
N PRO A 325 6.39 -5.34 12.94
CA PRO A 325 7.63 -5.00 13.64
C PRO A 325 8.81 -4.65 12.72
N ASP A 326 8.87 -5.27 11.54
CA ASP A 326 9.93 -5.06 10.54
C ASP A 326 9.46 -4.23 9.34
N PHE A 327 8.29 -3.60 9.41
CA PHE A 327 7.69 -2.79 8.32
C PHE A 327 7.53 -3.53 6.99
N HIS A 328 7.49 -4.86 7.00
CA HIS A 328 7.29 -5.69 5.80
C HIS A 328 6.03 -6.55 5.94
N PRO A 329 5.36 -6.87 4.82
CA PRO A 329 4.07 -7.56 4.85
C PRO A 329 4.17 -8.99 5.37
N ILE A 330 3.03 -9.52 5.83
CA ILE A 330 2.83 -10.93 6.12
C ILE A 330 2.10 -11.53 4.93
N VAL A 331 2.80 -12.41 4.20
CA VAL A 331 2.25 -13.09 3.02
C VAL A 331 2.64 -14.56 3.07
N GLY A 332 1.66 -15.45 3.22
CA GLY A 332 1.90 -16.89 3.33
C GLY A 332 0.75 -17.63 3.98
N TRP A 333 0.86 -18.96 4.04
CA TRP A 333 -0.08 -19.79 4.75
C TRP A 333 -0.02 -19.53 6.26
N ALA A 334 -1.18 -19.49 6.90
CA ALA A 334 -1.26 -19.31 8.35
C ALA A 334 -0.80 -20.58 9.07
N PRO A 335 0.06 -20.48 10.09
CA PRO A 335 0.48 -21.67 10.85
C PRO A 335 -0.71 -22.28 11.59
N GLY A 336 -0.79 -23.62 11.59
CA GLY A 336 -1.82 -24.37 12.29
C GLY A 336 -3.20 -24.41 11.61
N PHE A 337 -3.41 -23.72 10.49
CA PHE A 337 -4.69 -23.67 9.78
C PHE A 337 -4.53 -23.96 8.30
N GLU A 338 -4.77 -25.20 7.90
CA GLU A 338 -4.76 -25.58 6.49
C GLU A 338 -5.87 -24.84 5.73
N GLY A 339 -5.51 -24.24 4.58
CA GLY A 339 -6.43 -23.48 3.75
C GLY A 339 -6.60 -22.00 4.11
N LEU A 340 -5.94 -21.50 5.19
CA LEU A 340 -5.92 -20.09 5.52
C LEU A 340 -4.65 -19.42 4.97
N TYR A 341 -4.81 -18.42 4.13
CA TYR A 341 -3.70 -17.61 3.58
C TYR A 341 -3.76 -16.17 4.10
N LEU A 342 -2.63 -15.59 4.47
CA LEU A 342 -2.50 -14.23 4.98
C LEU A 342 -1.89 -13.33 3.90
N ALA A 343 -2.46 -12.13 3.71
CA ALA A 343 -1.94 -11.07 2.86
C ALA A 343 -2.24 -9.71 3.48
N MET A 344 -1.49 -9.34 4.53
CA MET A 344 -1.74 -8.18 5.39
C MET A 344 -0.46 -7.56 5.94
N GLY A 345 -0.56 -6.49 6.73
CA GLY A 345 0.59 -5.87 7.40
C GLY A 345 1.52 -5.17 6.44
N PHE A 346 1.01 -4.57 5.38
CA PHE A 346 1.83 -3.97 4.32
C PHE A 346 2.55 -2.68 4.71
N SER A 347 2.36 -2.16 5.90
CA SER A 347 3.12 -1.05 6.50
C SER A 347 3.24 0.19 5.59
N GLY A 348 2.21 0.47 4.77
CA GLY A 348 2.19 1.57 3.82
C GLY A 348 2.84 1.26 2.45
N HIS A 349 3.32 0.04 2.21
CA HIS A 349 3.98 -0.36 0.96
C HIS A 349 3.05 -1.07 -0.04
N GLY A 350 1.89 -1.56 0.40
CA GLY A 350 1.03 -2.48 -0.34
C GLY A 350 0.70 -2.07 -1.77
N LEU A 351 0.54 -0.77 -2.01
CA LEU A 351 0.10 -0.25 -3.30
C LEU A 351 0.98 -0.68 -4.46
N LYS A 352 2.27 -0.32 -4.41
CA LYS A 352 3.24 -0.61 -5.49
C LYS A 352 3.70 -2.05 -5.53
N LEU A 353 3.50 -2.81 -4.43
CA LEU A 353 3.84 -4.22 -4.35
C LEU A 353 2.69 -5.12 -4.79
N SER A 354 1.45 -4.60 -4.81
CA SER A 354 0.24 -5.41 -5.02
C SER A 354 0.21 -6.20 -6.33
N PRO A 355 0.77 -5.73 -7.48
CA PRO A 355 0.82 -6.56 -8.69
C PRO A 355 1.68 -7.82 -8.48
N GLY A 356 2.91 -7.65 -8.00
CA GLY A 356 3.83 -8.78 -7.77
C GLY A 356 3.36 -9.72 -6.66
N ILE A 357 2.79 -9.18 -5.58
CA ILE A 357 2.18 -9.98 -4.51
C ILE A 357 0.97 -10.76 -5.03
N GLY A 358 0.10 -10.12 -5.82
CA GLY A 358 -1.06 -10.82 -6.39
C GLY A 358 -0.65 -12.00 -7.27
N GLU A 359 0.38 -11.83 -8.12
CA GLU A 359 0.94 -12.91 -8.93
C GLU A 359 1.52 -14.04 -8.07
N ALA A 360 2.31 -13.70 -7.05
CA ALA A 360 2.94 -14.70 -6.18
C ALA A 360 1.89 -15.46 -5.35
N VAL A 361 0.92 -14.77 -4.75
CA VAL A 361 -0.17 -15.40 -3.99
C VAL A 361 -1.01 -16.31 -4.86
N ALA A 362 -1.38 -15.87 -6.07
CA ALA A 362 -2.13 -16.72 -6.99
C ALA A 362 -1.35 -17.99 -7.37
N ALA A 363 -0.05 -17.87 -7.64
CA ALA A 363 0.79 -19.02 -7.94
C ALA A 363 0.85 -20.01 -6.77
N MET A 364 1.08 -19.52 -5.55
CA MET A 364 1.17 -20.36 -4.35
C MET A 364 -0.18 -21.04 -4.03
N VAL A 365 -1.29 -20.31 -4.12
CA VAL A 365 -2.64 -20.87 -3.87
C VAL A 365 -3.04 -21.89 -4.93
N LEU A 366 -2.56 -21.74 -6.16
CA LEU A 366 -2.77 -22.69 -7.26
C LEU A 366 -1.69 -23.78 -7.35
N GLU A 367 -0.81 -23.88 -6.34
CA GLU A 367 0.30 -24.84 -6.28
C GLU A 367 1.21 -24.80 -7.53
N ARG A 368 1.52 -23.60 -8.00
CA ARG A 368 2.38 -23.34 -9.16
C ARG A 368 3.69 -22.66 -8.70
N PRO A 369 4.77 -22.75 -9.48
CA PRO A 369 5.98 -21.98 -9.21
C PRO A 369 5.67 -20.48 -9.17
N ALA A 370 6.00 -19.84 -8.05
CA ALA A 370 5.84 -18.39 -7.92
C ALA A 370 6.89 -17.65 -8.76
N PRO A 371 6.52 -16.54 -9.41
CA PRO A 371 7.44 -15.76 -10.24
C PRO A 371 8.53 -15.04 -9.42
N ILE A 372 8.29 -14.87 -8.12
CA ILE A 372 9.22 -14.32 -7.13
C ILE A 372 9.09 -15.16 -5.85
N ASP A 373 10.21 -15.51 -5.24
CA ASP A 373 10.21 -16.18 -3.93
C ASP A 373 9.86 -15.16 -2.83
N ILE A 374 8.66 -15.31 -2.27
CA ILE A 374 8.15 -14.46 -1.18
C ILE A 374 8.23 -15.15 0.19
N SER A 375 8.97 -16.25 0.32
CA SER A 375 9.06 -17.04 1.56
C SER A 375 9.59 -16.23 2.76
N ALA A 376 10.39 -15.18 2.52
CA ALA A 376 10.84 -14.26 3.55
C ALA A 376 9.69 -13.47 4.20
N LEU A 377 8.51 -13.39 3.57
CA LEU A 377 7.34 -12.68 4.09
C LEU A 377 6.43 -13.56 4.97
N ARG A 378 6.84 -14.80 5.26
CA ARG A 378 6.09 -15.74 6.09
C ARG A 378 5.80 -15.20 7.49
N TYR A 379 4.71 -15.65 8.09
CA TYR A 379 4.30 -15.24 9.44
C TYR A 379 5.33 -15.65 10.51
N GLU A 380 5.91 -16.83 10.42
CA GLU A 380 6.80 -17.44 11.43
C GLU A 380 8.10 -16.67 11.63
N ARG A 381 8.49 -15.78 10.70
CA ARG A 381 9.71 -14.96 10.81
C ARG A 381 9.75 -14.13 12.10
N PHE A 382 8.60 -13.72 12.63
CA PHE A 382 8.54 -12.94 13.88
C PHE A 382 8.91 -13.78 15.10
N ALA A 383 8.36 -15.00 15.22
CA ALA A 383 8.68 -15.93 16.31
C ALA A 383 10.14 -16.43 16.20
N GLN A 384 10.66 -16.52 14.99
CA GLN A 384 12.05 -16.94 14.69
C GLN A 384 13.06 -15.79 14.82
N ASN A 385 12.61 -14.56 15.05
CA ASN A 385 13.43 -13.34 15.02
C ASN A 385 14.24 -13.17 13.69
N ASP A 386 13.65 -13.63 12.58
CA ASP A 386 14.21 -13.55 11.22
C ASP A 386 13.59 -12.32 10.51
N LEU A 387 13.80 -11.14 11.12
CA LEU A 387 13.20 -9.89 10.66
C LEU A 387 13.94 -9.34 9.44
N MET A 388 13.18 -8.71 8.54
CA MET A 388 13.74 -8.10 7.35
C MET A 388 14.50 -6.80 7.67
N HIS A 389 15.55 -6.53 6.90
CA HIS A 389 16.44 -5.40 7.12
C HIS A 389 15.78 -4.06 6.77
N LEU A 390 16.05 -3.04 7.60
CA LEU A 390 15.58 -1.65 7.45
C LEU A 390 16.78 -0.69 7.49
N ALA A 391 17.20 -0.18 6.34
CA ALA A 391 18.38 0.69 6.23
C ALA A 391 18.21 2.06 6.91
N TYR A 392 16.98 2.55 7.05
CA TYR A 392 16.67 3.87 7.62
C TYR A 392 16.03 3.78 9.01
N GLY A 393 16.03 2.58 9.62
CA GLY A 393 15.30 2.29 10.86
C GLY A 393 13.80 2.11 10.63
N PRO A 394 13.02 1.88 11.70
CA PRO A 394 11.60 1.57 11.64
C PRO A 394 10.79 2.69 10.98
N SER A 395 10.54 2.58 9.69
CA SER A 395 9.78 3.59 8.94
C SER A 395 9.27 3.03 7.60
N ALA A 396 8.19 3.59 7.08
CA ALA A 396 7.67 3.29 5.74
C ALA A 396 8.60 3.77 4.58
N ARG A 397 9.79 4.25 4.89
CA ARG A 397 10.82 4.65 3.90
C ARG A 397 11.73 3.49 3.48
N ALA A 398 11.74 2.40 4.24
CA ALA A 398 12.63 1.24 4.03
C ALA A 398 12.25 0.42 2.82
#